data_d66cd0c5c9b85a5cc582c28c9a917cd0
#
_entry.id   d66cd0c5c9b85a5cc582c28c9a917cd0
#
_cell.length_a   1.000
_cell.length_b   1.000
_cell.length_c   1.000
_cell.angle_alpha   90.00
_cell.angle_beta   90.00
_cell.angle_gamma   90.00
#
_symmetry.space_group_name_H-M   'P 1'
#
loop_
_entity.id
_entity.type
_entity.pdbx_description
1 polymer ?
#
loop_
_entity_poly.entity_id
_entity_poly.type
_entity_poly.pdbx_seq_one_letter_code
_entity_poly.pdbx_strand_id
1 'polypeptide(L)'
;MQEGLLVIDSYTMILSGNSSAWKLFQLKDPKIGDSVYSLNRNEDFRLLIEQVLKGQHGSIMLHMGSEAIQMIANPVNREHRVVGAVILLMNETEKVEREQLRREFSANVSHELKTPLTSISGFAEIIQDGLVKEEDIKKFAGRIYNEAQRLITLVEDTIKVSQLDEGENPYEWEKLDAYTIVKDVCGRLREVAEKKN
;
A
#
# COMPACT_ATOMS: atom_id res chain seq x y z
N MET A 1 5.86 7.80 -23.59
CA MET A 1 6.74 7.92 -22.43
C MET A 1 5.96 8.64 -21.37
N GLN A 2 5.67 7.98 -20.26
CA GLN A 2 4.91 8.57 -19.12
C GLN A 2 5.85 9.34 -18.19
N GLU A 3 7.16 9.09 -18.32
CA GLU A 3 8.18 9.72 -17.48
C GLU A 3 8.44 11.16 -17.92
N GLY A 4 8.61 12.03 -16.94
CA GLY A 4 9.06 13.40 -17.12
C GLY A 4 10.58 13.46 -17.23
N LEU A 5 11.07 14.25 -18.18
CA LEU A 5 12.49 14.54 -18.31
C LEU A 5 12.70 16.05 -18.26
N LEU A 6 13.63 16.47 -17.41
CA LEU A 6 14.01 17.86 -17.25
C LEU A 6 15.53 17.98 -17.33
N VAL A 7 16.03 19.00 -18.03
CA VAL A 7 17.46 19.29 -18.18
C VAL A 7 17.71 20.71 -17.68
N ILE A 8 18.69 20.85 -16.80
CA ILE A 8 19.11 22.15 -16.25
C ILE A 8 20.60 22.37 -16.49
N ASP A 9 21.00 23.64 -16.54
CA ASP A 9 22.40 24.02 -16.57
C ASP A 9 23.02 24.13 -15.15
N SER A 10 24.29 24.46 -15.08
CA SER A 10 25.02 24.67 -13.80
C SER A 10 24.55 25.89 -13.01
N TYR A 11 23.77 26.79 -13.61
CA TYR A 11 23.16 27.97 -12.96
C TYR A 11 21.71 27.73 -12.57
N THR A 12 21.26 26.45 -12.56
CA THR A 12 19.90 26.04 -12.24
C THR A 12 18.82 26.46 -13.23
N MET A 13 19.21 26.95 -14.41
CA MET A 13 18.26 27.36 -15.44
C MET A 13 17.76 26.13 -16.22
N ILE A 14 16.48 26.09 -16.48
CA ILE A 14 15.84 25.01 -17.23
C ILE A 14 16.17 25.16 -18.71
N LEU A 15 16.91 24.21 -19.26
CA LEU A 15 17.27 24.16 -20.69
C LEU A 15 16.22 23.47 -21.54
N SER A 16 15.65 22.39 -21.00
CA SER A 16 14.66 21.57 -21.73
C SER A 16 13.82 20.74 -20.76
N GLY A 17 12.63 20.39 -21.21
CA GLY A 17 11.74 19.45 -20.53
C GLY A 17 10.73 18.88 -21.52
N ASN A 18 10.31 17.64 -21.29
CA ASN A 18 9.26 17.04 -22.10
C ASN A 18 7.87 17.38 -21.55
N SER A 19 6.83 17.09 -22.32
CA SER A 19 5.44 17.38 -21.95
C SER A 19 5.00 16.67 -20.65
N SER A 20 5.55 15.48 -20.37
CA SER A 20 5.27 14.73 -19.15
C SER A 20 5.85 15.45 -17.92
N ALA A 21 7.05 16.04 -18.01
CA ALA A 21 7.63 16.81 -16.91
C ALA A 21 6.73 17.97 -16.50
N TRP A 22 6.22 18.73 -17.45
CA TRP A 22 5.33 19.86 -17.15
C TRP A 22 4.01 19.42 -16.53
N LYS A 23 3.45 18.30 -17.01
CA LYS A 23 2.24 17.72 -16.42
C LYS A 23 2.46 17.27 -14.97
N LEU A 24 3.57 16.58 -14.69
CA LEU A 24 3.91 16.13 -13.34
C LEU A 24 4.14 17.30 -12.36
N PHE A 25 4.66 18.43 -12.84
CA PHE A 25 4.72 19.67 -12.06
C PHE A 25 3.42 20.47 -12.07
N GLN A 26 2.35 19.95 -12.69
CA GLN A 26 1.03 20.60 -12.80
C GLN A 26 1.08 21.96 -13.49
N LEU A 27 2.02 22.13 -14.43
CA LEU A 27 2.21 23.36 -15.19
C LEU A 27 1.54 23.26 -16.55
N LYS A 28 0.87 24.34 -16.96
CA LYS A 28 0.24 24.46 -18.28
C LYS A 28 1.26 24.78 -19.37
N ASP A 29 2.23 25.61 -19.04
CA ASP A 29 3.24 26.11 -19.97
C ASP A 29 4.64 25.67 -19.57
N PRO A 30 5.52 25.37 -20.56
CA PRO A 30 6.93 25.10 -20.30
C PRO A 30 7.63 26.28 -19.62
N LYS A 31 8.48 25.98 -18.65
CA LYS A 31 9.28 26.95 -17.89
C LYS A 31 10.74 27.01 -18.35
N ILE A 32 10.96 26.91 -19.65
CA ILE A 32 12.32 27.00 -20.24
C ILE A 32 12.89 28.40 -20.00
N GLY A 33 14.13 28.46 -19.52
CA GLY A 33 14.79 29.71 -19.15
C GLY A 33 14.48 30.24 -17.75
N ASP A 34 13.56 29.61 -17.02
CA ASP A 34 13.33 29.90 -15.60
C ASP A 34 14.27 29.08 -14.74
N SER A 35 14.46 29.51 -13.47
CA SER A 35 15.16 28.70 -12.49
C SER A 35 14.33 27.47 -12.12
N VAL A 36 14.99 26.29 -12.00
CA VAL A 36 14.37 25.04 -11.58
C VAL A 36 13.67 25.15 -10.22
N TYR A 37 14.14 26.02 -9.35
CA TYR A 37 13.52 26.27 -8.05
C TYR A 37 12.15 26.95 -8.13
N SER A 38 11.77 27.47 -9.30
CA SER A 38 10.41 27.98 -9.54
C SER A 38 9.37 26.87 -9.67
N LEU A 39 9.80 25.61 -9.94
CA LEU A 39 8.92 24.46 -10.12
C LEU A 39 8.41 23.91 -8.80
N ASN A 40 9.25 23.89 -7.77
CA ASN A 40 8.90 23.37 -6.46
C ASN A 40 9.71 24.07 -5.35
N ARG A 41 9.02 24.36 -4.23
CA ARG A 41 9.64 25.04 -3.06
C ARG A 41 10.03 24.08 -1.94
N ASN A 42 9.87 22.77 -2.14
CA ASN A 42 10.23 21.76 -1.16
C ASN A 42 11.74 21.80 -0.89
N GLU A 43 12.13 21.67 0.36
CA GLU A 43 13.55 21.71 0.77
C GLU A 43 14.32 20.50 0.24
N ASP A 44 13.73 19.30 0.23
CA ASP A 44 14.37 18.11 -0.30
C ASP A 44 14.67 18.25 -1.80
N PHE A 45 13.73 18.88 -2.55
CA PHE A 45 13.96 19.20 -3.95
C PHE A 45 15.14 20.13 -4.13
N ARG A 46 15.23 21.17 -3.32
CA ARG A 46 16.36 22.12 -3.37
C ARG A 46 17.68 21.41 -3.06
N LEU A 47 17.71 20.59 -2.01
CA LEU A 47 18.90 19.82 -1.62
C LEU A 47 19.33 18.85 -2.72
N LEU A 48 18.39 18.18 -3.39
CA LEU A 48 18.69 17.30 -4.52
C LEU A 48 19.39 18.07 -5.66
N ILE A 49 18.88 19.24 -6.03
CA ILE A 49 19.49 20.07 -7.08
C ILE A 49 20.89 20.54 -6.68
N GLU A 50 21.08 20.97 -5.44
CA GLU A 50 22.41 21.38 -4.94
C GLU A 50 23.42 20.22 -4.94
N GLN A 51 22.98 19.01 -4.56
CA GLN A 51 23.81 17.80 -4.57
C GLN A 51 24.22 17.40 -5.98
N VAL A 52 23.27 17.40 -6.92
CA VAL A 52 23.56 16.97 -8.29
C VAL A 52 24.49 17.95 -9.01
N LEU A 53 24.36 19.26 -8.76
CA LEU A 53 25.27 20.26 -9.32
C LEU A 53 26.67 20.25 -8.69
N LYS A 54 26.84 19.60 -7.52
CA LYS A 54 28.15 19.25 -6.92
C LYS A 54 28.74 17.95 -7.48
N GLY A 55 28.07 17.31 -8.44
CA GLY A 55 28.53 16.08 -9.09
C GLY A 55 28.07 14.78 -8.44
N GLN A 56 27.15 14.83 -7.48
CA GLN A 56 26.57 13.66 -6.84
C GLN A 56 25.22 13.32 -7.48
N HIS A 57 24.97 12.07 -7.78
CA HIS A 57 23.62 11.63 -8.15
C HIS A 57 22.74 11.53 -6.91
N GLY A 58 21.44 11.71 -7.07
CA GLY A 58 20.49 11.61 -5.97
C GLY A 58 19.10 11.22 -6.44
N SER A 59 18.29 10.78 -5.50
CA SER A 59 16.88 10.47 -5.72
C SER A 59 16.06 10.85 -4.49
N ILE A 60 14.90 11.44 -4.73
CA ILE A 60 13.92 11.77 -3.69
C ILE A 60 12.52 11.37 -4.13
N MET A 61 11.63 11.21 -3.16
CA MET A 61 10.20 11.09 -3.38
C MET A 61 9.53 12.41 -2.99
N LEU A 62 8.84 13.05 -3.93
CA LEU A 62 8.04 14.25 -3.67
C LEU A 62 6.57 13.93 -3.74
N HIS A 63 5.82 14.43 -2.76
CA HIS A 63 4.35 14.41 -2.81
C HIS A 63 3.86 15.75 -3.37
N MET A 64 3.15 15.67 -4.49
CA MET A 64 2.53 16.83 -5.15
C MET A 64 1.01 16.62 -5.23
N GLY A 65 0.27 17.19 -4.27
CA GLY A 65 -1.14 16.88 -4.07
C GLY A 65 -1.31 15.42 -3.65
N SER A 66 -2.07 14.64 -4.41
CA SER A 66 -2.27 13.20 -4.20
C SER A 66 -1.23 12.34 -4.92
N GLU A 67 -0.33 12.92 -5.71
CA GLU A 67 0.63 12.17 -6.50
C GLU A 67 1.97 12.02 -5.78
N ALA A 68 2.55 10.82 -5.83
CA ALA A 68 3.89 10.51 -5.38
C ALA A 68 4.83 10.46 -6.58
N ILE A 69 5.73 11.45 -6.70
CA ILE A 69 6.64 11.58 -7.83
C ILE A 69 8.06 11.24 -7.38
N GLN A 70 8.61 10.18 -7.92
CA GLN A 70 10.03 9.89 -7.76
C GLN A 70 10.84 10.75 -8.71
N MET A 71 11.82 11.47 -8.15
CA MET A 71 12.77 12.28 -8.90
C MET A 71 14.15 11.67 -8.78
N ILE A 72 14.79 11.40 -9.92
CA ILE A 72 16.17 10.92 -9.99
C ILE A 72 16.98 11.98 -10.74
N ALA A 73 18.00 12.53 -10.09
CA ALA A 73 18.84 13.56 -10.67
C ALA A 73 20.27 13.06 -10.86
N ASN A 74 20.78 13.23 -12.08
CA ASN A 74 22.12 12.83 -12.48
C ASN A 74 22.90 14.04 -13.02
N PRO A 75 24.15 14.26 -12.58
CA PRO A 75 24.99 15.33 -13.10
C PRO A 75 25.43 15.04 -14.53
N VAL A 76 25.48 16.07 -15.34
CA VAL A 76 26.08 16.04 -16.67
C VAL A 76 27.47 16.63 -16.58
N ASN A 77 28.47 15.82 -16.90
CA ASN A 77 29.88 16.22 -16.84
C ASN A 77 30.44 16.46 -18.24
N ARG A 78 31.22 17.52 -18.37
CA ARG A 78 32.05 17.80 -19.54
C ARG A 78 33.42 18.25 -19.08
N GLU A 79 34.49 17.62 -19.58
CA GLU A 79 35.88 17.95 -19.27
C GLU A 79 36.13 18.06 -17.75
N HIS A 80 35.63 17.06 -16.97
CA HIS A 80 35.71 16.96 -15.52
C HIS A 80 34.98 18.08 -14.72
N ARG A 81 34.08 18.82 -15.37
CA ARG A 81 33.25 19.82 -14.71
C ARG A 81 31.77 19.51 -14.90
N VAL A 82 30.98 19.72 -13.86
CA VAL A 82 29.53 19.62 -13.94
C VAL A 82 29.02 20.81 -14.75
N VAL A 83 28.37 20.55 -15.88
CA VAL A 83 27.80 21.58 -16.76
C VAL A 83 26.28 21.69 -16.60
N GLY A 84 25.67 20.77 -15.86
CA GLY A 84 24.24 20.76 -15.61
C GLY A 84 23.79 19.44 -15.03
N ALA A 85 22.50 19.18 -15.07
CA ALA A 85 21.90 17.93 -14.61
C ALA A 85 20.72 17.50 -15.49
N VAL A 86 20.50 16.20 -15.51
CA VAL A 86 19.29 15.56 -16.05
C VAL A 86 18.47 15.04 -14.89
N ILE A 87 17.19 15.38 -14.86
CA ILE A 87 16.24 14.98 -13.82
C ILE A 87 15.16 14.15 -14.50
N LEU A 88 15.02 12.91 -14.05
CA LEU A 88 13.95 11.99 -14.43
C LEU A 88 12.86 12.04 -13.37
N LEU A 89 11.63 12.14 -13.81
CA LEU A 89 10.41 12.21 -12.98
C LEU A 89 9.55 11.01 -13.31
N MET A 90 9.18 10.23 -12.30
CA MET A 90 8.31 9.06 -12.45
C MET A 90 7.14 9.18 -11.49
N ASN A 91 5.92 8.97 -11.99
CA ASN A 91 4.75 8.87 -11.12
C ASN A 91 4.71 7.46 -10.51
N GLU A 92 4.96 7.37 -9.22
CA GLU A 92 4.97 6.13 -8.44
C GLU A 92 3.74 6.01 -7.51
N THR A 93 2.71 6.83 -7.74
CA THR A 93 1.51 6.91 -6.88
C THR A 93 0.89 5.53 -6.68
N GLU A 94 0.58 4.82 -7.77
CA GLU A 94 -0.02 3.48 -7.69
C GLU A 94 0.85 2.46 -6.95
N LYS A 95 2.18 2.60 -7.05
CA LYS A 95 3.11 1.70 -6.36
C LYS A 95 3.14 2.01 -4.88
N VAL A 96 3.21 3.29 -4.51
CA VAL A 96 3.20 3.74 -3.10
C VAL A 96 1.88 3.35 -2.43
N GLU A 97 0.74 3.58 -3.10
CA GLU A 97 -0.57 3.18 -2.59
C GLU A 97 -0.69 1.66 -2.39
N ARG A 98 -0.23 0.86 -3.35
CA ARG A 98 -0.22 -0.61 -3.22
C ARG A 98 0.67 -1.07 -2.07
N GLU A 99 1.85 -0.49 -1.91
CA GLU A 99 2.75 -0.82 -0.79
C GLU A 99 2.14 -0.44 0.56
N GLN A 100 1.45 0.69 0.63
CA GLN A 100 0.76 1.13 1.84
C GLN A 100 -0.39 0.19 2.19
N LEU A 101 -1.26 -0.13 1.24
CA LEU A 101 -2.35 -1.10 1.43
C LEU A 101 -1.82 -2.46 1.90
N ARG A 102 -0.72 -2.93 1.33
CA ARG A 102 -0.09 -4.18 1.74
C ARG A 102 0.43 -4.13 3.18
N ARG A 103 1.02 -3.00 3.61
CA ARG A 103 1.47 -2.82 4.99
C ARG A 103 0.30 -2.78 5.97
N GLU A 104 -0.75 -2.03 5.63
CA GLU A 104 -1.97 -1.94 6.43
C GLU A 104 -2.66 -3.32 6.54
N PHE A 105 -2.77 -4.04 5.43
CA PHE A 105 -3.29 -5.40 5.42
C PHE A 105 -2.51 -6.33 6.35
N SER A 106 -1.17 -6.35 6.25
CA SER A 106 -0.32 -7.19 7.10
C SER A 106 -0.45 -6.82 8.58
N ALA A 107 -0.53 -5.53 8.91
CA ALA A 107 -0.73 -5.06 10.28
C ALA A 107 -2.10 -5.48 10.81
N ASN A 108 -3.16 -5.29 10.03
CA ASN A 108 -4.53 -5.66 10.41
C ASN A 108 -4.66 -7.17 10.64
N VAL A 109 -4.14 -8.00 9.72
CA VAL A 109 -4.13 -9.47 9.88
C VAL A 109 -3.40 -9.86 11.17
N SER A 110 -2.24 -9.26 11.45
CA SER A 110 -1.48 -9.55 12.67
C SER A 110 -2.26 -9.20 13.94
N HIS A 111 -2.98 -8.08 13.97
CA HIS A 111 -3.84 -7.69 15.08
C HIS A 111 -5.04 -8.62 15.24
N GLU A 112 -5.72 -8.96 14.14
CA GLU A 112 -6.88 -9.85 14.17
C GLU A 112 -6.52 -11.29 14.57
N LEU A 113 -5.31 -11.76 14.27
CA LEU A 113 -4.81 -13.07 14.72
C LEU A 113 -4.41 -13.04 16.21
N LYS A 114 -3.83 -11.94 16.69
CA LYS A 114 -3.33 -11.83 18.07
C LYS A 114 -4.46 -11.91 19.10
N THR A 115 -5.59 -11.31 18.83
CA THR A 115 -6.73 -11.23 19.74
C THR A 115 -7.28 -12.62 20.13
N PRO A 116 -7.71 -13.48 19.18
CA PRO A 116 -8.19 -14.83 19.50
C PRO A 116 -7.09 -15.69 20.12
N LEU A 117 -5.84 -15.56 19.67
CA LEU A 117 -4.72 -16.31 20.21
C LEU A 117 -4.46 -15.96 21.68
N THR A 118 -4.53 -14.68 22.06
CA THR A 118 -4.41 -14.24 23.43
C THR A 118 -5.55 -14.79 24.29
N SER A 119 -6.79 -14.81 23.76
CA SER A 119 -7.94 -15.38 24.46
C SER A 119 -7.80 -16.88 24.68
N ILE A 120 -7.35 -17.63 23.65
CA ILE A 120 -7.08 -19.08 23.74
C ILE A 120 -6.03 -19.33 24.83
N SER A 121 -4.90 -18.62 24.76
CA SER A 121 -3.81 -18.78 25.74
C SER A 121 -4.28 -18.47 27.16
N GLY A 122 -5.02 -17.37 27.36
CA GLY A 122 -5.51 -17.01 28.68
C GLY A 122 -6.52 -18.02 29.24
N PHE A 123 -7.45 -18.53 28.42
CA PHE A 123 -8.36 -19.58 28.92
C PHE A 123 -7.65 -20.90 29.20
N ALA A 124 -6.64 -21.26 28.38
CA ALA A 124 -5.85 -22.46 28.62
C ALA A 124 -5.02 -22.36 29.93
N GLU A 125 -4.39 -21.21 30.17
CA GLU A 125 -3.61 -20.92 31.40
C GLU A 125 -4.47 -21.02 32.62
N ILE A 126 -5.66 -20.40 32.68
CA ILE A 126 -6.58 -20.45 33.81
C ILE A 126 -7.01 -21.89 34.12
N ILE A 127 -7.22 -22.72 33.07
CA ILE A 127 -7.53 -24.16 33.24
C ILE A 127 -6.31 -24.89 33.81
N GLN A 128 -5.12 -24.65 33.27
CA GLN A 128 -3.87 -25.31 33.63
C GLN A 128 -3.50 -25.03 35.10
N ASP A 129 -3.72 -23.78 35.55
CA ASP A 129 -3.42 -23.34 36.91
C ASP A 129 -4.46 -23.80 37.94
N GLY A 130 -5.49 -24.53 37.52
CA GLY A 130 -6.56 -25.02 38.39
C GLY A 130 -7.46 -23.92 38.97
N LEU A 131 -7.45 -22.72 38.34
CA LEU A 131 -8.26 -21.58 38.78
C LEU A 131 -9.73 -21.67 38.33
N VAL A 132 -10.08 -22.69 37.53
CA VAL A 132 -11.44 -22.96 37.04
C VAL A 132 -12.04 -24.10 37.84
N LYS A 133 -13.30 -23.97 38.30
CA LYS A 133 -14.05 -25.07 38.90
C LYS A 133 -14.30 -26.18 37.88
N GLU A 134 -14.34 -27.44 38.28
CA GLU A 134 -14.56 -28.59 37.42
C GLU A 134 -15.82 -28.44 36.51
N GLU A 135 -16.89 -27.89 37.08
CA GLU A 135 -18.16 -27.63 36.37
C GLU A 135 -18.03 -26.60 35.22
N ASP A 136 -17.04 -25.68 35.31
CA ASP A 136 -16.83 -24.64 34.32
C ASP A 136 -15.78 -25.01 33.25
N ILE A 137 -14.99 -26.08 33.41
CA ILE A 137 -13.93 -26.50 32.50
C ILE A 137 -14.50 -26.67 31.08
N LYS A 138 -15.65 -27.33 30.91
CA LYS A 138 -16.33 -27.55 29.64
C LYS A 138 -16.68 -26.22 28.92
N LYS A 139 -17.08 -25.22 29.69
CA LYS A 139 -17.42 -23.88 29.20
C LYS A 139 -16.18 -23.14 28.66
N PHE A 140 -15.07 -23.21 29.40
CA PHE A 140 -13.79 -22.59 28.98
C PHE A 140 -13.21 -23.33 27.78
N ALA A 141 -13.24 -24.65 27.74
CA ALA A 141 -12.85 -25.45 26.59
C ALA A 141 -13.67 -25.09 25.33
N GLY A 142 -14.99 -24.88 25.50
CA GLY A 142 -15.86 -24.41 24.40
C GLY A 142 -15.47 -23.01 23.88
N ARG A 143 -15.04 -22.11 24.76
CA ARG A 143 -14.53 -20.78 24.33
C ARG A 143 -13.24 -20.92 23.55
N ILE A 144 -12.29 -21.73 24.01
CA ILE A 144 -11.04 -22.02 23.27
C ILE A 144 -11.35 -22.57 21.87
N TYR A 145 -12.27 -23.54 21.80
CA TYR A 145 -12.67 -24.12 20.52
C TYR A 145 -13.25 -23.08 19.57
N ASN A 146 -14.15 -22.23 20.04
CA ASN A 146 -14.79 -21.19 19.22
C ASN A 146 -13.76 -20.15 18.70
N GLU A 147 -12.82 -19.72 19.55
CA GLU A 147 -11.76 -18.81 19.13
C GLU A 147 -10.81 -19.46 18.13
N ALA A 148 -10.51 -20.76 18.30
CA ALA A 148 -9.69 -21.50 17.34
C ALA A 148 -10.39 -21.64 15.98
N GLN A 149 -11.71 -21.91 15.94
CA GLN A 149 -12.48 -21.94 14.70
C GLN A 149 -12.50 -20.59 13.98
N ARG A 150 -12.69 -19.51 14.74
CA ARG A 150 -12.61 -18.14 14.22
C ARG A 150 -11.25 -17.86 13.58
N LEU A 151 -10.18 -18.31 14.23
CA LEU A 151 -8.81 -18.14 13.74
C LEU A 151 -8.56 -18.92 12.43
N ILE A 152 -9.06 -20.15 12.34
CA ILE A 152 -9.00 -20.96 11.12
C ILE A 152 -9.69 -20.23 9.96
N THR A 153 -10.91 -19.75 10.15
CA THR A 153 -11.64 -18.99 9.12
C THR A 153 -10.88 -17.75 8.67
N LEU A 154 -10.30 -16.99 9.62
CA LEU A 154 -9.51 -15.79 9.29
C LEU A 154 -8.27 -16.12 8.45
N VAL A 155 -7.59 -17.23 8.76
CA VAL A 155 -6.43 -17.70 7.98
C VAL A 155 -6.87 -18.11 6.56
N GLU A 156 -7.96 -18.86 6.42
CA GLU A 156 -8.51 -19.25 5.11
C GLU A 156 -8.87 -18.04 4.26
N ASP A 157 -9.53 -17.04 4.85
CA ASP A 157 -9.91 -15.82 4.14
C ASP A 157 -8.67 -14.99 3.75
N THR A 158 -7.65 -14.95 4.60
CA THR A 158 -6.36 -14.29 4.29
C THR A 158 -5.66 -14.96 3.11
N ILE A 159 -5.66 -16.29 3.05
CA ILE A 159 -5.08 -17.05 1.93
C ILE A 159 -5.84 -16.75 0.63
N LYS A 160 -7.18 -16.73 0.66
CA LYS A 160 -8.00 -16.40 -0.52
C LYS A 160 -7.68 -14.99 -1.06
N VAL A 161 -7.56 -14.00 -0.19
CA VAL A 161 -7.19 -12.62 -0.58
C VAL A 161 -5.80 -12.61 -1.21
N SER A 162 -4.81 -13.30 -0.62
CA SER A 162 -3.46 -13.38 -1.18
C SER A 162 -3.42 -14.00 -2.58
N GLN A 163 -4.19 -15.07 -2.81
CA GLN A 163 -4.30 -15.72 -4.12
C GLN A 163 -4.92 -14.80 -5.19
N LEU A 164 -5.92 -14.00 -4.81
CA LEU A 164 -6.52 -13.01 -5.71
C LEU A 164 -5.54 -11.91 -6.09
N ASP A 165 -4.71 -11.44 -5.15
CA ASP A 165 -3.68 -10.41 -5.39
C ASP A 165 -2.57 -10.92 -6.34
N GLU A 166 -2.25 -12.21 -6.30
CA GLU A 166 -1.28 -12.85 -7.21
C GLU A 166 -1.86 -13.12 -8.61
N GLY A 167 -3.13 -12.79 -8.83
CA GLY A 167 -3.82 -13.02 -10.10
C GLY A 167 -4.24 -14.47 -10.31
N GLU A 168 -4.06 -15.30 -9.32
CA GLU A 168 -4.63 -16.64 -9.27
C GLU A 168 -6.12 -16.52 -8.96
N ASN A 169 -6.97 -16.68 -9.96
CA ASN A 169 -8.41 -16.73 -9.73
C ASN A 169 -8.79 -18.17 -9.30
N PRO A 170 -8.97 -18.42 -7.99
CA PRO A 170 -9.33 -19.75 -7.50
C PRO A 170 -10.78 -20.13 -7.84
N TYR A 171 -11.51 -19.24 -8.47
CA TYR A 171 -12.93 -19.42 -8.79
C TYR A 171 -13.10 -19.66 -10.29
N GLU A 172 -13.81 -20.71 -10.63
CA GLU A 172 -14.29 -20.95 -12.00
C GLU A 172 -15.55 -20.12 -12.26
N TRP A 173 -15.63 -19.53 -13.45
CA TRP A 173 -16.82 -18.81 -13.87
C TRP A 173 -17.93 -19.80 -14.23
N GLU A 174 -19.00 -19.81 -13.44
CA GLU A 174 -20.18 -20.65 -13.66
C GLU A 174 -21.42 -19.77 -13.92
N LYS A 175 -22.27 -20.26 -14.82
CA LYS A 175 -23.59 -19.63 -15.01
C LYS A 175 -24.51 -20.04 -13.87
N LEU A 176 -24.85 -19.09 -13.02
CA LEU A 176 -25.71 -19.32 -11.87
C LEU A 176 -27.07 -18.67 -12.08
N ASP A 177 -28.13 -19.36 -11.63
CA ASP A 177 -29.46 -18.78 -11.53
C ASP A 177 -29.59 -17.98 -10.23
N ALA A 178 -29.61 -16.66 -10.36
CA ALA A 178 -29.72 -15.75 -9.23
C ALA A 178 -30.99 -15.99 -8.39
N TYR A 179 -32.10 -16.40 -9.02
CA TYR A 179 -33.33 -16.69 -8.29
C TYR A 179 -33.17 -17.89 -7.34
N THR A 180 -32.54 -18.96 -7.79
CA THR A 180 -32.28 -20.16 -6.98
C THR A 180 -31.39 -19.79 -5.77
N ILE A 181 -30.32 -19.00 -5.99
CA ILE A 181 -29.42 -18.55 -4.90
C ILE A 181 -30.18 -17.73 -3.86
N VAL A 182 -30.94 -16.75 -4.29
CA VAL A 182 -31.73 -15.88 -3.38
C VAL A 182 -32.73 -16.73 -2.59
N LYS A 183 -33.41 -17.66 -3.23
CA LYS A 183 -34.38 -18.56 -2.59
C LYS A 183 -33.73 -19.42 -1.50
N ASP A 184 -32.55 -19.97 -1.77
CA ASP A 184 -31.80 -20.79 -0.81
C ASP A 184 -31.31 -19.97 0.38
N VAL A 185 -30.77 -18.77 0.13
CA VAL A 185 -30.34 -17.84 1.19
C VAL A 185 -31.52 -17.42 2.08
N CYS A 186 -32.65 -17.07 1.47
CA CYS A 186 -33.87 -16.74 2.22
C CYS A 186 -34.38 -17.92 3.06
N GLY A 187 -34.29 -19.16 2.53
CA GLY A 187 -34.66 -20.39 3.27
C GLY A 187 -33.79 -20.55 4.53
N ARG A 188 -32.47 -20.46 4.39
CA ARG A 188 -31.52 -20.57 5.52
C ARG A 188 -31.72 -19.49 6.55
N LEU A 189 -31.93 -18.24 6.12
CA LEU A 189 -32.18 -17.12 7.05
C LEU A 189 -33.48 -17.27 7.81
N ARG A 190 -34.53 -17.84 7.18
CA ARG A 190 -35.81 -18.12 7.84
C ARG A 190 -35.65 -19.16 8.97
N GLU A 191 -34.91 -20.27 8.72
CA GLU A 191 -34.62 -21.26 9.75
C GLU A 191 -33.83 -20.67 10.95
N VAL A 192 -32.88 -19.72 10.69
CA VAL A 192 -32.13 -19.04 11.74
C VAL A 192 -33.05 -18.10 12.54
N ALA A 193 -33.95 -17.39 11.87
CA ALA A 193 -34.91 -16.49 12.52
C ALA A 193 -35.91 -17.26 13.39
N GLU A 194 -36.44 -18.40 12.91
CA GLU A 194 -37.38 -19.26 13.66
C GLU A 194 -36.73 -19.88 14.92
N LYS A 195 -35.42 -20.12 14.91
CA LYS A 195 -34.69 -20.59 16.13
C LYS A 195 -34.43 -19.54 17.17
N LYS A 196 -34.61 -18.25 16.83
CA LYS A 196 -34.38 -17.12 17.75
C LYS A 196 -35.65 -16.54 18.35
N ASN A 197 -36.82 -16.95 17.88
CA ASN A 197 -38.13 -16.73 18.50
C ASN A 197 -38.52 -17.95 19.38
#